data_f1214a38373c309665ae308d79a7bc6e
#
_entry.id   f1214a38373c309665ae308d79a7bc6e
#
_cell.length_a   1.000
_cell.length_b   1.000
_cell.length_c   1.000
_cell.angle_alpha   90.00
_cell.angle_beta   90.00
_cell.angle_gamma   90.00
#
_symmetry.space_group_name_H-M   'P 1'
#
loop_
_entity.id
_entity.type
_entity.pdbx_description
1 polymer ?
#
loop_
_entity_poly.entity_id
_entity_poly.type
_entity_poly.pdbx_seq_one_letter_code
_entity_poly.pdbx_strand_id
1 'polypeptide(L)'
;SESRGLGDVYKRQEHSFNVSTFTARTITSSLSDIHGAITGAIASLKGPLHGGANEEVMHMMNKIKKPENALKWINNALKKKEVVMGFGHRVYKSGDSRVPTMKEYFKKVAKIKKDKKFLKIYDIVERVMISKKNIHPNVDYPTGPTYHLMGFDTDFFTPIFVISRITGWSAH
;
A
#
# COMPACT_ATOMS: atom_id res chain seq x y z
N SER A 1 1.40 1.97 -22.76
CA SER A 1 1.09 2.67 -21.49
C SER A 1 -0.05 2.01 -20.70
N GLU A 2 -0.99 1.34 -21.36
CA GLU A 2 -2.15 0.68 -20.69
C GLU A 2 -1.76 -0.56 -19.87
N SER A 3 -0.71 -1.28 -20.22
CA SER A 3 -0.29 -2.48 -19.51
C SER A 3 0.31 -2.23 -18.12
N ARG A 4 0.64 -0.99 -17.76
CA ARG A 4 1.34 -0.68 -16.49
C ARG A 4 0.43 -0.64 -15.28
N GLY A 5 -0.82 -0.18 -15.45
CA GLY A 5 -1.84 -0.22 -14.40
C GLY A 5 -2.37 -1.63 -14.13
N LEU A 6 -2.46 -2.46 -15.18
CA LEU A 6 -2.92 -3.84 -15.09
C LEU A 6 -1.99 -4.73 -14.23
N GLY A 7 -0.69 -4.43 -14.17
CA GLY A 7 0.25 -5.19 -13.36
C GLY A 7 -0.01 -5.10 -11.85
N ASP A 8 -0.41 -3.92 -11.33
CA ASP A 8 -0.74 -3.77 -9.92
C ASP A 8 -2.13 -4.38 -9.61
N VAL A 9 -3.11 -4.16 -10.50
CA VAL A 9 -4.44 -4.78 -10.39
C VAL A 9 -4.30 -6.30 -10.28
N TYR A 10 -3.53 -6.93 -11.14
CA TYR A 10 -3.28 -8.37 -11.10
C TYR A 10 -2.66 -8.81 -9.77
N LYS A 11 -1.64 -8.11 -9.27
CA LYS A 11 -0.93 -8.46 -8.03
C LYS A 11 -1.78 -8.26 -6.76
N ARG A 12 -2.81 -7.43 -6.83
CA ARG A 12 -3.73 -7.18 -5.73
C ARG A 12 -5.02 -7.98 -5.81
N GLN A 13 -5.23 -8.69 -6.91
CA GLN A 13 -6.47 -9.42 -7.19
C GLN A 13 -6.80 -10.45 -6.11
N GLU A 14 -5.81 -11.18 -5.63
CA GLU A 14 -5.98 -12.20 -4.61
C GLU A 14 -4.75 -12.25 -3.69
N HIS A 15 -4.96 -12.49 -2.42
CA HIS A 15 -3.91 -12.66 -1.43
C HIS A 15 -4.39 -13.51 -0.24
N SER A 16 -4.83 -14.72 -0.51
CA SER A 16 -5.25 -15.71 0.50
C SER A 16 -6.28 -15.13 1.51
N PHE A 17 -6.19 -15.51 2.77
CA PHE A 17 -7.08 -15.07 3.83
C PHE A 17 -6.64 -13.74 4.48
N ASN A 18 -6.45 -12.69 3.68
CA ASN A 18 -6.32 -11.36 4.24
C ASN A 18 -7.61 -10.92 4.95
N VAL A 19 -7.54 -9.83 5.71
CA VAL A 19 -8.66 -9.40 6.58
C VAL A 19 -9.97 -9.20 5.81
N SER A 20 -9.94 -8.58 4.65
CA SER A 20 -11.16 -8.34 3.87
C SER A 20 -11.73 -9.61 3.25
N THR A 21 -10.88 -10.52 2.77
CA THR A 21 -11.32 -11.85 2.31
C THR A 21 -11.91 -12.67 3.47
N PHE A 22 -11.28 -12.64 4.64
CA PHE A 22 -11.82 -13.28 5.83
C PHE A 22 -13.18 -12.72 6.22
N THR A 23 -13.34 -11.40 6.17
CA THR A 23 -14.63 -10.72 6.44
C THR A 23 -15.72 -11.18 5.45
N ALA A 24 -15.43 -11.19 4.14
CA ALA A 24 -16.37 -11.67 3.15
C ALA A 24 -16.83 -13.10 3.44
N ARG A 25 -15.91 -14.00 3.69
CA ARG A 25 -16.19 -15.41 4.01
C ARG A 25 -17.00 -15.56 5.30
N THR A 26 -16.68 -14.78 6.33
CA THR A 26 -17.42 -14.81 7.59
C THR A 26 -18.89 -14.40 7.38
N ILE A 27 -19.13 -13.34 6.59
CA ILE A 27 -20.49 -12.91 6.27
C ILE A 27 -21.22 -13.98 5.44
N THR A 28 -20.57 -14.52 4.41
CA THR A 28 -21.14 -15.58 3.56
C THR A 28 -21.47 -16.84 4.37
N SER A 29 -20.67 -17.18 5.39
CA SER A 29 -20.90 -18.36 6.23
C SER A 29 -22.22 -18.30 7.02
N SER A 30 -22.80 -17.12 7.17
CA SER A 30 -24.14 -16.93 7.75
C SER A 30 -25.27 -17.03 6.74
N LEU A 31 -25.00 -17.47 5.50
CA LEU A 31 -25.94 -17.54 4.38
C LEU A 31 -26.43 -16.17 3.91
N SER A 32 -25.67 -15.12 4.18
CA SER A 32 -25.88 -13.79 3.59
C SER A 32 -25.54 -13.79 2.10
N ASP A 33 -26.10 -12.83 1.38
CA ASP A 33 -25.87 -12.68 -0.06
C ASP A 33 -24.47 -12.08 -0.39
N ILE A 34 -24.13 -12.13 -1.66
CA ILE A 34 -22.86 -11.62 -2.17
C ILE A 34 -22.72 -10.10 -1.94
N HIS A 35 -23.81 -9.32 -1.98
CA HIS A 35 -23.75 -7.88 -1.77
C HIS A 35 -23.38 -7.56 -0.33
N GLY A 36 -23.93 -8.27 0.64
CA GLY A 36 -23.55 -8.15 2.06
C GLY A 36 -22.09 -8.52 2.29
N ALA A 37 -21.64 -9.64 1.70
CA ALA A 37 -20.25 -10.10 1.80
C ALA A 37 -19.25 -9.08 1.22
N ILE A 38 -19.52 -8.56 0.02
CA ILE A 38 -18.64 -7.57 -0.64
C ILE A 38 -18.67 -6.23 0.10
N THR A 39 -19.83 -5.78 0.59
CA THR A 39 -19.94 -4.56 1.40
C THR A 39 -19.06 -4.64 2.65
N GLY A 40 -19.11 -5.76 3.36
CA GLY A 40 -18.28 -5.98 4.53
C GLY A 40 -16.78 -6.05 4.18
N ALA A 41 -16.43 -6.68 3.05
CA ALA A 41 -15.07 -6.73 2.56
C ALA A 41 -14.53 -5.33 2.22
N ILE A 42 -15.32 -4.47 1.57
CA ILE A 42 -14.97 -3.07 1.26
C ILE A 42 -14.75 -2.29 2.56
N ALA A 43 -15.66 -2.41 3.51
CA ALA A 43 -15.53 -1.74 4.81
C ALA A 43 -14.25 -2.15 5.54
N SER A 44 -13.91 -3.44 5.51
CA SER A 44 -12.66 -3.96 6.06
C SER A 44 -11.43 -3.45 5.31
N LEU A 45 -11.48 -3.44 3.97
CA LEU A 45 -10.35 -2.99 3.14
C LEU A 45 -10.02 -1.52 3.35
N LYS A 46 -11.02 -0.67 3.57
CA LYS A 46 -10.85 0.78 3.80
C LYS A 46 -9.97 1.09 5.01
N GLY A 47 -9.84 0.18 5.96
CA GLY A 47 -9.07 0.42 7.19
C GLY A 47 -7.60 0.76 6.91
N PRO A 48 -7.01 1.72 7.67
CA PRO A 48 -5.63 2.20 7.45
C PRO A 48 -4.57 1.12 7.72
N LEU A 49 -4.91 0.07 8.44
CA LEU A 49 -4.04 -1.09 8.68
C LEU A 49 -4.26 -2.22 7.64
N HIS A 50 -5.02 -1.95 6.57
CA HIS A 50 -5.27 -2.87 5.49
C HIS A 50 -5.15 -2.12 4.14
N GLY A 51 -6.16 -2.10 3.31
CA GLY A 51 -6.09 -1.49 1.98
C GLY A 51 -5.94 0.03 1.95
N GLY A 52 -6.35 0.74 3.01
CA GLY A 52 -6.11 2.17 3.18
C GLY A 52 -4.65 2.54 3.49
N ALA A 53 -3.76 1.55 3.66
CA ALA A 53 -2.36 1.81 4.00
C ALA A 53 -1.61 2.61 2.92
N ASN A 54 -1.95 2.45 1.65
CA ASN A 54 -1.34 3.21 0.55
C ASN A 54 -1.71 4.72 0.56
N GLU A 55 -2.93 5.06 0.98
CA GLU A 55 -3.34 6.45 1.23
C GLU A 55 -2.54 7.04 2.39
N GLU A 56 -2.42 6.31 3.49
CA GLU A 56 -1.65 6.72 4.65
C GLU A 56 -0.15 6.88 4.34
N VAL A 57 0.41 6.10 3.43
CA VAL A 57 1.79 6.30 2.93
C VAL A 57 1.92 7.68 2.29
N MET A 58 0.94 8.10 1.46
CA MET A 58 0.98 9.42 0.85
C MET A 58 0.78 10.54 1.86
N HIS A 59 -0.13 10.39 2.82
CA HIS A 59 -0.28 11.34 3.92
C HIS A 59 1.02 11.50 4.71
N MET A 60 1.70 10.39 5.00
CA MET A 60 3.01 10.39 5.65
C MET A 60 4.07 11.13 4.80
N MET A 61 4.20 10.81 3.53
CA MET A 61 5.17 11.47 2.64
C MET A 61 4.89 12.96 2.46
N ASN A 62 3.62 13.34 2.43
CA ASN A 62 3.21 14.75 2.38
C ASN A 62 3.51 15.49 3.70
N LYS A 63 3.41 14.84 4.86
CA LYS A 63 3.84 15.40 6.16
C LYS A 63 5.35 15.64 6.22
N ILE A 64 6.14 14.78 5.61
CA ILE A 64 7.60 14.96 5.51
C ILE A 64 7.95 16.19 4.67
N LYS A 65 7.18 16.50 3.65
CA LYS A 65 7.26 17.65 2.73
C LYS A 65 8.51 17.69 1.84
N LYS A 66 9.71 17.57 2.43
CA LYS A 66 10.99 17.70 1.73
C LYS A 66 11.94 16.57 2.13
N PRO A 67 12.81 16.10 1.20
CA PRO A 67 13.79 15.04 1.51
C PRO A 67 14.68 15.34 2.71
N GLU A 68 15.04 16.60 2.91
CA GLU A 68 15.91 17.05 4.02
C GLU A 68 15.27 16.76 5.39
N ASN A 69 13.94 16.74 5.47
CA ASN A 69 13.19 16.46 6.69
C ASN A 69 13.05 14.94 6.96
N ALA A 70 13.23 14.10 5.95
CA ALA A 70 12.89 12.68 6.03
C ALA A 70 13.66 11.95 7.15
N LEU A 71 14.96 12.19 7.28
CA LEU A 71 15.78 11.57 8.30
C LEU A 71 15.36 11.97 9.73
N LYS A 72 15.09 13.26 9.94
CA LYS A 72 14.61 13.77 11.23
C LYS A 72 13.23 13.22 11.55
N TRP A 73 12.34 13.21 10.56
CA TRP A 73 10.98 12.72 10.72
C TRP A 73 10.95 11.25 11.13
N ILE A 74 11.64 10.37 10.37
CA ILE A 74 11.63 8.93 10.65
C ILE A 74 12.25 8.61 12.01
N ASN A 75 13.33 9.28 12.39
CA ASN A 75 13.96 9.07 13.70
C ASN A 75 13.02 9.48 14.84
N ASN A 76 12.28 10.57 14.68
CA ASN A 76 11.28 11.00 15.68
C ASN A 76 10.12 10.01 15.76
N ALA A 77 9.59 9.54 14.64
CA ALA A 77 8.53 8.54 14.61
C ALA A 77 8.96 7.24 15.33
N LEU A 78 10.17 6.75 15.05
CA LEU A 78 10.71 5.56 15.72
C LEU A 78 10.93 5.76 17.22
N LYS A 79 11.37 6.96 17.64
CA LYS A 79 11.53 7.31 19.07
C LYS A 79 10.20 7.32 19.81
N LYS A 80 9.16 7.82 19.16
CA LYS A 80 7.79 7.87 19.69
C LYS A 80 7.04 6.54 19.54
N LYS A 81 7.65 5.52 18.91
CA LYS A 81 7.01 4.24 18.59
C LYS A 81 5.76 4.40 17.70
N GLU A 82 5.72 5.45 16.89
CA GLU A 82 4.63 5.66 15.91
C GLU A 82 4.73 4.61 14.79
N VAL A 83 3.56 4.20 14.28
CA VAL A 83 3.49 3.29 13.12
C VAL A 83 3.97 4.02 11.87
N VAL A 84 4.93 3.42 11.17
CA VAL A 84 5.40 3.90 9.87
C VAL A 84 4.67 3.15 8.78
N MET A 85 3.77 3.83 8.08
CA MET A 85 2.89 3.22 7.10
C MET A 85 3.66 2.67 5.89
N GLY A 86 3.19 1.56 5.34
CA GLY A 86 3.83 0.87 4.23
C GLY A 86 4.98 -0.07 4.61
N PHE A 87 5.17 -0.35 5.91
CA PHE A 87 6.21 -1.25 6.40
C PHE A 87 5.65 -2.41 7.21
N GLY A 88 6.31 -3.56 7.07
CA GLY A 88 5.90 -4.81 7.73
C GLY A 88 4.74 -5.50 7.01
N HIS A 89 4.66 -6.81 7.21
CA HIS A 89 3.60 -7.64 6.67
C HIS A 89 3.39 -8.89 7.53
N ARG A 90 2.15 -9.34 7.65
CA ARG A 90 1.84 -10.53 8.47
C ARG A 90 2.52 -11.79 7.90
N VAL A 91 2.53 -11.94 6.58
CA VAL A 91 3.07 -13.13 5.88
C VAL A 91 4.53 -12.93 5.51
N TYR A 92 4.87 -11.82 4.87
CA TYR A 92 6.22 -11.55 4.37
C TYR A 92 7.13 -11.01 5.47
N LYS A 93 7.95 -11.88 6.07
CA LYS A 93 8.89 -11.49 7.15
C LYS A 93 10.20 -10.94 6.63
N SER A 94 10.69 -11.47 5.50
CA SER A 94 11.97 -11.09 4.89
C SER A 94 11.83 -10.11 3.72
N GLY A 95 10.62 -9.58 3.48
CA GLY A 95 10.30 -8.66 2.40
C GLY A 95 9.15 -9.16 1.54
N ASP A 96 8.31 -8.25 1.11
CA ASP A 96 7.14 -8.53 0.26
C ASP A 96 7.60 -8.70 -1.20
N SER A 97 7.34 -9.87 -1.78
CA SER A 97 7.74 -10.24 -3.15
C SER A 97 7.17 -9.31 -4.23
N ARG A 98 6.14 -8.54 -3.94
CA ARG A 98 5.53 -7.56 -4.85
C ARG A 98 6.30 -6.23 -4.92
N VAL A 99 7.04 -5.90 -3.84
CA VAL A 99 7.74 -4.61 -3.70
C VAL A 99 8.78 -4.37 -4.80
N PRO A 100 9.65 -5.31 -5.19
CA PRO A 100 10.66 -5.04 -6.21
C PRO A 100 10.04 -4.54 -7.52
N THR A 101 8.97 -5.18 -7.98
CA THR A 101 8.27 -4.77 -9.21
C THR A 101 7.62 -3.40 -9.05
N MET A 102 6.88 -3.16 -7.97
CA MET A 102 6.24 -1.86 -7.74
C MET A 102 7.26 -0.73 -7.58
N LYS A 103 8.38 -0.98 -6.90
CA LYS A 103 9.49 -0.02 -6.78
C LYS A 103 10.10 0.32 -8.14
N GLU A 104 10.22 -0.65 -9.03
CA GLU A 104 10.70 -0.42 -10.40
C GLU A 104 9.74 0.51 -11.16
N TYR A 105 8.43 0.27 -11.09
CA TYR A 105 7.43 1.15 -11.70
C TYR A 105 7.43 2.54 -11.07
N PHE A 106 7.52 2.64 -9.76
CA PHE A 106 7.67 3.92 -9.07
C PHE A 106 8.84 4.72 -9.62
N LYS A 107 10.03 4.11 -9.74
CA LYS A 107 11.21 4.76 -10.32
C LYS A 107 10.99 5.19 -11.77
N LYS A 108 10.33 4.36 -12.60
CA LYS A 108 10.01 4.70 -13.99
C LYS A 108 9.06 5.90 -14.07
N VAL A 109 7.98 5.91 -13.30
CA VAL A 109 7.01 7.01 -13.26
C VAL A 109 7.68 8.28 -12.74
N ALA A 110 8.45 8.20 -11.67
CA ALA A 110 9.19 9.34 -11.12
C ALA A 110 10.18 9.93 -12.14
N LYS A 111 10.85 9.10 -12.93
CA LYS A 111 11.73 9.56 -14.03
C LYS A 111 10.94 10.31 -15.11
N ILE A 112 9.80 9.77 -15.54
CA ILE A 112 8.92 10.42 -16.54
C ILE A 112 8.42 11.75 -16.04
N LYS A 113 7.99 11.83 -14.78
CA LYS A 113 7.48 13.05 -14.14
C LYS A 113 8.59 13.99 -13.65
N LYS A 114 9.86 13.62 -13.83
CA LYS A 114 11.04 14.33 -13.34
C LYS A 114 10.99 14.60 -11.81
N ASP A 115 10.29 13.73 -11.07
CA ASP A 115 10.20 13.82 -9.62
C ASP A 115 11.45 13.25 -8.96
N LYS A 116 12.09 14.08 -8.15
CA LYS A 116 13.22 13.69 -7.29
C LYS A 116 12.84 13.72 -5.80
N LYS A 117 11.71 14.35 -5.47
CA LYS A 117 11.28 14.56 -4.09
C LYS A 117 10.86 13.26 -3.44
N PHE A 118 9.85 12.60 -4.01
CA PHE A 118 9.31 11.37 -3.44
C PHE A 118 10.30 10.21 -3.52
N LEU A 119 11.12 10.14 -4.57
CA LEU A 119 12.21 9.15 -4.64
C LEU A 119 13.19 9.28 -3.47
N LYS A 120 13.66 10.49 -3.18
CA LYS A 120 14.61 10.70 -2.08
C LYS A 120 13.97 10.43 -0.71
N ILE A 121 12.72 10.86 -0.49
CA ILE A 121 11.99 10.55 0.75
C ILE A 121 11.86 9.04 0.92
N TYR A 122 11.44 8.35 -0.14
CA TYR A 122 11.31 6.89 -0.18
C TYR A 122 12.61 6.19 0.24
N ASP A 123 13.72 6.51 -0.41
CA ASP A 123 15.01 5.84 -0.17
C ASP A 123 15.54 6.10 1.26
N ILE A 124 15.32 7.31 1.81
CA ILE A 124 15.76 7.64 3.17
C ILE A 124 14.97 6.85 4.20
N VAL A 125 13.63 6.86 4.11
CA VAL A 125 12.76 6.18 5.07
C VAL A 125 12.96 4.66 5.01
N GLU A 126 12.99 4.07 3.81
CA GLU A 126 13.25 2.64 3.61
C GLU A 126 14.57 2.21 4.25
N ARG A 127 15.65 2.95 3.98
CA ARG A 127 16.99 2.64 4.53
C ARG A 127 16.97 2.65 6.05
N VAL A 128 16.35 3.65 6.67
CA VAL A 128 16.29 3.77 8.13
C VAL A 128 15.45 2.66 8.75
N MET A 129 14.32 2.33 8.15
CA MET A 129 13.45 1.24 8.63
C MET A 129 14.16 -0.11 8.59
N ILE A 130 14.83 -0.42 7.49
CA ILE A 130 15.59 -1.67 7.36
C ILE A 130 16.77 -1.69 8.33
N SER A 131 17.59 -0.63 8.36
CA SER A 131 18.81 -0.62 9.17
C SER A 131 18.56 -0.60 10.68
N LYS A 132 17.53 0.10 11.15
CA LYS A 132 17.26 0.26 12.59
C LYS A 132 16.25 -0.73 13.17
N LYS A 133 15.35 -1.24 12.35
CA LYS A 133 14.23 -2.10 12.81
C LYS A 133 14.20 -3.45 12.15
N ASN A 134 14.96 -3.66 11.08
CA ASN A 134 14.87 -4.85 10.22
C ASN A 134 13.43 -5.08 9.72
N ILE A 135 12.68 -3.98 9.47
CA ILE A 135 11.32 -4.04 8.93
C ILE A 135 11.36 -3.60 7.48
N HIS A 136 10.93 -4.50 6.61
CA HIS A 136 10.92 -4.29 5.16
C HIS A 136 9.63 -3.61 4.70
N PRO A 137 9.67 -2.86 3.58
CA PRO A 137 8.48 -2.30 2.98
C PRO A 137 7.52 -3.40 2.51
N ASN A 138 6.23 -3.12 2.57
CA ASN A 138 5.18 -3.88 1.90
C ASN A 138 4.76 -3.18 0.60
N VAL A 139 3.85 -3.79 -0.16
CA VAL A 139 3.45 -3.29 -1.48
C VAL A 139 2.84 -1.88 -1.45
N ASP A 140 2.24 -1.47 -0.33
CA ASP A 140 1.60 -0.15 -0.22
C ASP A 140 2.63 0.99 -0.23
N TYR A 141 3.85 0.73 0.26
CA TYR A 141 4.90 1.73 0.34
C TYR A 141 5.32 2.30 -1.04
N PRO A 142 5.64 1.50 -2.06
CA PRO A 142 5.88 2.00 -3.40
C PRO A 142 4.59 2.38 -4.15
N THR A 143 3.43 1.79 -3.83
CA THR A 143 2.17 2.05 -4.54
C THR A 143 1.68 3.47 -4.33
N GLY A 144 1.67 3.96 -3.09
CA GLY A 144 1.19 5.32 -2.78
C GLY A 144 1.81 6.40 -3.66
N PRO A 145 3.15 6.58 -3.64
CA PRO A 145 3.80 7.58 -4.48
C PRO A 145 3.70 7.28 -5.97
N THR A 146 3.56 6.02 -6.39
CA THR A 146 3.34 5.68 -7.81
C THR A 146 2.02 6.24 -8.30
N TYR A 147 0.93 5.95 -7.60
CA TYR A 147 -0.41 6.43 -7.97
C TYR A 147 -0.49 7.95 -7.92
N HIS A 148 0.09 8.57 -6.91
CA HIS A 148 0.15 10.03 -6.80
C HIS A 148 0.85 10.66 -8.02
N LEU A 149 2.01 10.14 -8.42
CA LEU A 149 2.75 10.64 -9.58
C LEU A 149 2.04 10.34 -10.91
N MET A 150 1.21 9.32 -10.96
CA MET A 150 0.33 9.05 -12.11
C MET A 150 -0.83 10.05 -12.21
N GLY A 151 -1.10 10.83 -11.17
CA GLY A 151 -2.13 11.85 -11.12
C GLY A 151 -3.46 11.38 -10.52
N PHE A 152 -3.46 10.25 -9.82
CA PHE A 152 -4.64 9.85 -9.05
C PHE A 152 -4.71 10.64 -7.74
N ASP A 153 -5.90 11.12 -7.40
CA ASP A 153 -6.17 11.65 -6.08
C ASP A 153 -6.06 10.55 -5.03
N THR A 154 -5.56 10.92 -3.85
CA THR A 154 -5.29 9.94 -2.78
C THR A 154 -6.54 9.16 -2.40
N ASP A 155 -7.70 9.78 -2.41
CA ASP A 155 -9.00 9.17 -2.07
C ASP A 155 -9.41 8.04 -3.04
N PHE A 156 -8.80 7.95 -4.23
CA PHE A 156 -9.03 6.87 -5.19
C PHE A 156 -8.14 5.64 -4.99
N PHE A 157 -7.17 5.67 -4.11
CA PHE A 157 -6.23 4.55 -3.96
C PHE A 157 -6.91 3.29 -3.42
N THR A 158 -7.73 3.42 -2.38
CA THR A 158 -8.53 2.30 -1.87
C THR A 158 -9.59 1.83 -2.88
N PRO A 159 -10.37 2.69 -3.56
CA PRO A 159 -11.23 2.28 -4.68
C PRO A 159 -10.53 1.47 -5.77
N ILE A 160 -9.33 1.86 -6.19
CA ILE A 160 -8.52 1.09 -7.15
C ILE A 160 -8.19 -0.30 -6.59
N PHE A 161 -7.88 -0.39 -5.30
CA PHE A 161 -7.65 -1.68 -4.65
C PHE A 161 -8.93 -2.53 -4.61
N VAL A 162 -10.10 -1.95 -4.34
CA VAL A 162 -11.41 -2.64 -4.41
C VAL A 162 -11.62 -3.25 -5.78
N ILE A 163 -11.45 -2.45 -6.85
CA ILE A 163 -11.59 -2.91 -8.24
C ILE A 163 -10.67 -4.12 -8.52
N SER A 164 -9.46 -4.09 -8.01
CA SER A 164 -8.52 -5.20 -8.15
C SER A 164 -8.96 -6.44 -7.39
N ARG A 165 -9.46 -6.29 -6.15
CA ARG A 165 -9.68 -7.37 -5.20
C ARG A 165 -11.07 -8.00 -5.29
N ILE A 166 -12.05 -7.32 -5.88
CA ILE A 166 -13.44 -7.80 -5.91
C ILE A 166 -13.58 -9.20 -6.54
N THR A 167 -12.79 -9.50 -7.57
CA THR A 167 -12.78 -10.83 -8.19
C THR A 167 -12.23 -11.89 -7.24
N GLY A 168 -11.21 -11.56 -6.44
CA GLY A 168 -10.68 -12.45 -5.41
C GLY A 168 -11.70 -12.73 -4.31
N TRP A 169 -12.41 -11.70 -3.81
CA TRP A 169 -13.47 -11.89 -2.82
C TRP A 169 -14.61 -12.77 -3.36
N SER A 170 -15.01 -12.53 -4.62
CA SER A 170 -16.11 -13.27 -5.25
C SER A 170 -15.75 -14.74 -5.53
N ALA A 171 -14.46 -15.05 -5.68
CA ALA A 171 -13.97 -16.42 -5.89
C ALA A 171 -13.92 -17.24 -4.59
N HIS A 172 -13.79 -16.58 -3.44
CA HIS A 172 -13.78 -17.22 -2.12
C HIS A 172 -15.16 -17.54 -1.60
#